data_582cbc24d531a6efb74b2024e9730f60
#
_entry.id   582cbc24d531a6efb74b2024e9730f60
#
_cell.length_a   1.000
_cell.length_b   1.000
_cell.length_c   1.000
_cell.angle_alpha   90.00
_cell.angle_beta   90.00
_cell.angle_gamma   90.00
#
_symmetry.space_group_name_H-M   'P 1'
#
loop_
_entity.id
_entity.type
_entity.pdbx_description
1 polymer ?
#
loop_
_entity_poly.entity_id
_entity_poly.type
_entity_poly.pdbx_seq_one_letter_code
_entity_poly.pdbx_strand_id
1 'polypeptide(L)'
;TVATLVVRPRGWHLDEKHVLVDGKRVSGGIFDFALFMFHNAKELVARGSGPYFYLPKMESHLEARLWNDIFVLTQKELGIPQGTVKATVLIETILAAFEMDEILYELREHSAGLNAGRWDYIFSCIKKFKVDRDFCLADRAKVTMTAPFMRAYALLLLKTCHKRGAPAIGGMSALIPIKNDPVKNEAALAGVRSDKQRDATDGYDGGWVAHPGLVPIAMEEFVKVLGDRPNQFGKQRPDVNVSASDLLNFQPETPITEAGLRMNINVGIHYLGSWLDGNGCVPIHNLMEDAATAEISRSQVWQWIRSPKGTLDDGRKVTAPMVKGLIIEELAKVKAAVGPSTAYDRAAQIFEQMATQESFAEFLTLPLYEEIE
;
A
#
# COMPACT_ATOMS: atom_id res chain seq x y z
N THR A 1 -13.96 24.72 2.02
CA THR A 1 -14.55 23.43 2.38
C THR A 1 -13.47 22.62 3.09
N VAL A 2 -13.77 22.05 4.25
CA VAL A 2 -12.86 21.16 4.97
C VAL A 2 -12.87 19.80 4.27
N ALA A 3 -11.70 19.15 4.15
CA ALA A 3 -11.60 17.81 3.56
C ALA A 3 -12.38 16.80 4.41
N THR A 4 -13.03 15.85 3.76
CA THR A 4 -13.72 14.75 4.43
C THR A 4 -12.69 13.82 5.05
N LEU A 5 -12.84 13.54 6.35
CA LEU A 5 -11.97 12.58 7.06
C LEU A 5 -12.36 11.15 6.69
N VAL A 6 -11.36 10.37 6.30
CA VAL A 6 -11.50 8.92 6.09
C VAL A 6 -10.45 8.21 6.95
N VAL A 7 -10.90 7.35 7.86
CA VAL A 7 -10.04 6.72 8.87
C VAL A 7 -9.62 5.33 8.43
N ARG A 8 -8.34 5.01 8.60
CA ARG A 8 -7.81 3.68 8.34
C ARG A 8 -7.61 2.93 9.65
N PRO A 9 -8.47 1.95 10.01
CA PRO A 9 -8.19 1.06 11.11
C PRO A 9 -7.01 0.15 10.77
N ARG A 10 -6.35 -0.40 11.77
CA ARG A 10 -5.31 -1.42 11.57
C ARG A 10 -5.88 -2.62 10.82
N GLY A 11 -5.03 -3.27 10.01
CA GLY A 11 -5.41 -4.49 9.28
C GLY A 11 -5.61 -5.69 10.22
N TRP A 12 -6.29 -6.73 9.74
CA TRP A 12 -6.62 -7.95 10.49
C TRP A 12 -5.40 -8.68 11.07
N HIS A 13 -4.20 -8.44 10.52
CA HIS A 13 -2.95 -9.05 10.99
C HIS A 13 -2.36 -8.40 12.25
N LEU A 14 -2.92 -7.29 12.73
CA LEU A 14 -2.41 -6.54 13.89
C LEU A 14 -3.35 -6.65 15.08
N ASP A 15 -2.78 -6.96 16.24
CA ASP A 15 -3.46 -6.93 17.53
C ASP A 15 -3.15 -5.62 18.26
N GLU A 16 -4.01 -5.30 19.24
CA GLU A 16 -3.75 -4.25 20.23
C GLU A 16 -3.15 -4.90 21.48
N LYS A 17 -1.85 -4.72 21.72
CA LYS A 17 -1.13 -5.44 22.78
C LYS A 17 -1.41 -4.90 24.20
N HIS A 18 -1.88 -3.66 24.31
CA HIS A 18 -2.13 -3.00 25.60
C HIS A 18 -3.54 -3.26 26.13
N VAL A 19 -4.43 -3.86 25.33
CA VAL A 19 -5.80 -4.18 25.73
C VAL A 19 -6.02 -5.68 25.64
N LEU A 20 -6.41 -6.25 26.80
CA LEU A 20 -6.68 -7.67 26.92
C LEU A 20 -8.15 -7.91 27.28
N VAL A 21 -8.77 -8.87 26.60
CA VAL A 21 -10.07 -9.44 26.96
C VAL A 21 -9.85 -10.92 27.25
N ASP A 22 -10.21 -11.37 28.44
CA ASP A 22 -9.99 -12.73 28.94
C ASP A 22 -8.51 -13.19 28.78
N GLY A 23 -7.58 -12.26 29.03
CA GLY A 23 -6.14 -12.51 28.94
C GLY A 23 -5.58 -12.60 27.51
N LYS A 24 -6.38 -12.32 26.49
CA LYS A 24 -5.97 -12.32 25.08
C LYS A 24 -5.96 -10.91 24.51
N ARG A 25 -4.98 -10.60 23.66
CA ARG A 25 -4.94 -9.36 22.88
C ARG A 25 -6.18 -9.24 22.01
N VAL A 26 -6.73 -8.05 21.87
CA VAL A 26 -7.86 -7.78 20.96
C VAL A 26 -7.38 -7.44 19.57
N SER A 27 -8.21 -7.66 18.56
CA SER A 27 -7.91 -7.21 17.19
C SER A 27 -7.70 -5.71 17.15
N GLY A 28 -6.55 -5.25 16.65
CA GLY A 28 -6.25 -3.84 16.48
C GLY A 28 -7.26 -3.13 15.56
N GLY A 29 -7.68 -3.80 14.49
CA GLY A 29 -8.66 -3.23 13.55
C GLY A 29 -10.03 -2.99 14.19
N ILE A 30 -10.52 -3.95 14.97
CA ILE A 30 -11.80 -3.81 15.69
C ILE A 30 -11.67 -2.74 16.79
N PHE A 31 -10.55 -2.71 17.51
CA PHE A 31 -10.29 -1.71 18.54
C PHE A 31 -10.32 -0.29 17.96
N ASP A 32 -9.58 -0.03 16.90
CA ASP A 32 -9.53 1.27 16.24
C ASP A 32 -10.91 1.71 15.73
N PHE A 33 -11.60 0.79 15.05
CA PHE A 33 -12.93 1.04 14.49
C PHE A 33 -13.96 1.33 15.60
N ALA A 34 -14.01 0.48 16.63
CA ALA A 34 -15.02 0.59 17.68
C ALA A 34 -14.87 1.90 18.46
N LEU A 35 -13.65 2.27 18.85
CA LEU A 35 -13.40 3.53 19.56
C LEU A 35 -13.74 4.73 18.68
N PHE A 36 -13.33 4.73 17.42
CA PHE A 36 -13.66 5.82 16.50
C PHE A 36 -15.18 5.96 16.34
N MET A 37 -15.89 4.87 16.12
CA MET A 37 -17.35 4.87 15.98
C MET A 37 -18.05 5.37 17.23
N PHE A 38 -17.66 4.86 18.40
CA PHE A 38 -18.28 5.22 19.67
C PHE A 38 -18.17 6.72 19.97
N HIS A 39 -16.99 7.28 19.76
CA HIS A 39 -16.74 8.68 20.10
C HIS A 39 -17.19 9.67 19.03
N ASN A 40 -17.19 9.29 17.76
CA ASN A 40 -17.29 10.26 16.66
C ASN A 40 -18.51 10.08 15.73
N ALA A 41 -19.08 8.88 15.60
CA ALA A 41 -20.04 8.61 14.54
C ALA A 41 -21.27 9.55 14.56
N LYS A 42 -21.89 9.73 15.72
CA LYS A 42 -23.07 10.60 15.87
C LYS A 42 -22.75 12.08 15.57
N GLU A 43 -21.60 12.54 16.05
CA GLU A 43 -21.15 13.91 15.81
C GLU A 43 -20.84 14.16 14.33
N LEU A 44 -20.19 13.22 13.66
CA LEU A 44 -19.92 13.32 12.21
C LEU A 44 -21.21 13.40 11.41
N VAL A 45 -22.19 12.55 11.73
CA VAL A 45 -23.51 12.59 11.08
C VAL A 45 -24.21 13.92 11.35
N ALA A 46 -24.22 14.40 12.59
CA ALA A 46 -24.84 15.69 12.95
C ALA A 46 -24.20 16.88 12.22
N ARG A 47 -22.92 16.79 11.86
CA ARG A 47 -22.19 17.81 11.09
C ARG A 47 -22.36 17.67 9.57
N GLY A 48 -23.18 16.74 9.09
CA GLY A 48 -23.40 16.51 7.65
C GLY A 48 -22.24 15.76 6.97
N SER A 49 -21.40 15.08 7.75
CA SER A 49 -20.38 14.16 7.27
C SER A 49 -20.79 12.72 7.58
N GLY A 50 -19.85 11.79 7.73
CA GLY A 50 -20.13 10.41 8.12
C GLY A 50 -18.88 9.69 8.63
N PRO A 51 -19.07 8.54 9.25
CA PRO A 51 -17.99 7.64 9.63
C PRO A 51 -17.49 6.90 8.38
N TYR A 52 -16.40 7.39 7.80
CA TYR A 52 -15.81 6.85 6.57
C TYR A 52 -14.50 6.15 6.86
N PHE A 53 -14.30 4.98 6.25
CA PHE A 53 -13.16 4.11 6.52
C PHE A 53 -12.40 3.70 5.25
N TYR A 54 -11.13 3.35 5.48
CA TYR A 54 -10.24 2.78 4.48
C TYR A 54 -9.71 1.44 5.02
N LEU A 55 -10.12 0.31 4.41
CA LEU A 55 -9.83 -1.03 4.92
C LEU A 55 -8.57 -1.60 4.26
N PRO A 56 -7.48 -1.81 5.04
CA PRO A 56 -6.21 -2.26 4.51
C PRO A 56 -6.05 -3.78 4.52
N LYS A 57 -5.11 -4.28 3.70
CA LYS A 57 -4.50 -5.62 3.79
C LYS A 57 -5.49 -6.80 3.68
N MET A 58 -6.65 -6.57 3.11
CA MET A 58 -7.66 -7.61 2.93
C MET A 58 -7.17 -8.66 1.92
N GLU A 59 -7.39 -9.94 2.22
CA GLU A 59 -7.02 -11.07 1.37
C GLU A 59 -8.24 -11.85 0.84
N SER A 60 -9.43 -11.69 1.42
CA SER A 60 -10.62 -12.47 1.06
C SER A 60 -11.90 -11.68 1.21
N HIS A 61 -12.93 -12.04 0.41
CA HIS A 61 -14.29 -11.55 0.58
C HIS A 61 -14.90 -11.93 1.93
N LEU A 62 -14.42 -13.00 2.58
CA LEU A 62 -14.85 -13.37 3.93
C LEU A 62 -14.42 -12.35 4.98
N GLU A 63 -13.26 -11.75 4.81
CA GLU A 63 -12.81 -10.63 5.64
C GLU A 63 -13.66 -9.37 5.39
N ALA A 64 -14.09 -9.15 4.14
CA ALA A 64 -15.04 -8.09 3.81
C ALA A 64 -16.42 -8.34 4.46
N ARG A 65 -16.90 -9.58 4.47
CA ARG A 65 -18.11 -9.98 5.18
C ARG A 65 -18.01 -9.71 6.67
N LEU A 66 -16.88 -10.05 7.29
CA LEU A 66 -16.65 -9.78 8.71
C LEU A 66 -16.71 -8.27 9.01
N TRP A 67 -16.11 -7.43 8.15
CA TRP A 67 -16.27 -5.99 8.29
C TRP A 67 -17.72 -5.54 8.15
N ASN A 68 -18.46 -6.09 7.19
CA ASN A 68 -19.88 -5.78 7.03
C ASN A 68 -20.70 -6.13 8.26
N ASP A 69 -20.48 -7.31 8.86
CA ASP A 69 -21.15 -7.74 10.08
C ASP A 69 -20.85 -6.79 11.26
N ILE A 70 -19.59 -6.35 11.39
CA ILE A 70 -19.18 -5.36 12.40
C ILE A 70 -19.88 -4.01 12.13
N PHE A 71 -19.96 -3.55 10.89
CA PHE A 71 -20.67 -2.31 10.55
C PHE A 71 -22.15 -2.38 10.90
N VAL A 72 -22.82 -3.47 10.51
CA VAL A 72 -24.24 -3.68 10.79
C VAL A 72 -24.50 -3.69 12.31
N LEU A 73 -23.72 -4.47 13.08
CA LEU A 73 -23.82 -4.53 14.53
C LEU A 73 -23.61 -3.16 15.17
N THR A 74 -22.53 -2.47 14.80
CA THR A 74 -22.17 -1.19 15.39
C THR A 74 -23.20 -0.10 15.12
N GLN A 75 -23.72 -0.03 13.90
CA GLN A 75 -24.78 0.94 13.55
C GLN A 75 -26.04 0.67 14.35
N LYS A 76 -26.42 -0.61 14.55
CA LYS A 76 -27.55 -0.99 15.39
C LYS A 76 -27.35 -0.57 16.85
N GLU A 77 -26.19 -0.89 17.44
CA GLU A 77 -25.88 -0.55 18.84
C GLU A 77 -25.83 0.95 19.10
N LEU A 78 -25.33 1.71 18.15
CA LEU A 78 -25.27 3.17 18.23
C LEU A 78 -26.58 3.87 17.88
N GLY A 79 -27.57 3.13 17.32
CA GLY A 79 -28.85 3.70 16.90
C GLY A 79 -28.72 4.66 15.71
N ILE A 80 -27.79 4.38 14.79
CA ILE A 80 -27.63 5.11 13.53
C ILE A 80 -28.13 4.26 12.35
N PRO A 81 -28.64 4.88 11.26
CA PRO A 81 -29.18 4.13 10.13
C PRO A 81 -28.17 3.17 9.50
N GLN A 82 -28.63 2.02 9.06
CA GLN A 82 -27.82 1.10 8.29
C GLN A 82 -27.35 1.74 6.98
N GLY A 83 -26.12 1.46 6.55
CA GLY A 83 -25.52 2.08 5.38
C GLY A 83 -24.92 3.48 5.62
N THR A 84 -24.96 4.02 6.85
CA THR A 84 -24.29 5.29 7.20
C THR A 84 -22.77 5.16 7.15
N VAL A 85 -22.22 4.06 7.63
CA VAL A 85 -20.79 3.72 7.48
C VAL A 85 -20.49 3.51 6.00
N LYS A 86 -19.43 4.14 5.51
CA LYS A 86 -18.90 3.90 4.16
C LYS A 86 -17.43 3.53 4.25
N ALA A 87 -17.04 2.54 3.44
CA ALA A 87 -15.67 2.04 3.44
C ALA A 87 -15.15 1.82 2.01
N THR A 88 -13.96 2.33 1.77
CA THR A 88 -13.14 2.00 0.59
C THR A 88 -12.22 0.84 0.95
N VAL A 89 -12.13 -0.17 0.11
CA VAL A 89 -11.21 -1.30 0.29
C VAL A 89 -9.96 -1.08 -0.54
N LEU A 90 -8.79 -1.17 0.12
CA LEU A 90 -7.52 -1.29 -0.57
C LEU A 90 -7.38 -2.71 -1.14
N ILE A 91 -7.35 -2.80 -2.47
CA ILE A 91 -6.96 -4.03 -3.16
C ILE A 91 -5.44 -4.01 -3.29
N GLU A 92 -4.78 -4.44 -2.25
CA GLU A 92 -3.33 -4.36 -2.11
C GLU A 92 -2.70 -5.72 -1.81
N THR A 93 -3.46 -6.80 -2.05
CA THR A 93 -2.96 -8.17 -2.00
C THR A 93 -3.36 -8.92 -3.26
N ILE A 94 -2.48 -9.82 -3.71
CA ILE A 94 -2.75 -10.63 -4.89
C ILE A 94 -4.02 -11.50 -4.73
N LEU A 95 -4.30 -11.98 -3.51
CA LEU A 95 -5.50 -12.78 -3.25
C LEU A 95 -6.78 -11.96 -3.43
N ALA A 96 -6.84 -10.74 -2.88
CA ALA A 96 -7.98 -9.85 -3.04
C ALA A 96 -8.23 -9.47 -4.51
N ALA A 97 -7.19 -9.42 -5.35
CA ALA A 97 -7.35 -9.13 -6.76
C ALA A 97 -8.21 -10.16 -7.51
N PHE A 98 -8.26 -11.40 -7.02
CA PHE A 98 -9.12 -12.46 -7.57
C PHE A 98 -10.56 -12.44 -7.05
N GLU A 99 -10.82 -11.66 -5.97
CA GLU A 99 -12.12 -11.63 -5.27
C GLU A 99 -12.75 -10.23 -5.22
N MET A 100 -12.37 -9.32 -6.13
CA MET A 100 -12.85 -7.93 -6.12
C MET A 100 -14.37 -7.82 -6.24
N ASP A 101 -14.99 -8.66 -7.05
CA ASP A 101 -16.44 -8.65 -7.27
C ASP A 101 -17.18 -9.14 -6.01
N GLU A 102 -16.67 -10.18 -5.38
CA GLU A 102 -17.19 -10.74 -4.14
C GLU A 102 -17.00 -9.77 -2.96
N ILE A 103 -15.86 -9.10 -2.88
CA ILE A 103 -15.59 -8.06 -1.86
C ILE A 103 -16.63 -6.92 -1.97
N LEU A 104 -16.88 -6.42 -3.19
CA LEU A 104 -17.90 -5.40 -3.41
C LEU A 104 -19.31 -5.89 -3.06
N TYR A 105 -19.62 -7.16 -3.36
CA TYR A 105 -20.90 -7.75 -3.02
C TYR A 105 -21.12 -7.84 -1.51
N GLU A 106 -20.13 -8.29 -0.74
CA GLU A 106 -20.22 -8.37 0.72
C GLU A 106 -20.42 -6.99 1.36
N LEU A 107 -19.78 -5.97 0.82
CA LEU A 107 -19.87 -4.60 1.34
C LEU A 107 -20.89 -3.71 0.61
N ARG A 108 -21.80 -4.27 -0.20
CA ARG A 108 -22.68 -3.49 -1.10
C ARG A 108 -23.45 -2.34 -0.45
N GLU A 109 -23.85 -2.49 0.82
CA GLU A 109 -24.56 -1.44 1.57
C GLU A 109 -23.61 -0.35 2.12
N HIS A 110 -22.32 -0.66 2.24
CA HIS A 110 -21.33 0.17 2.90
C HIS A 110 -20.17 0.58 1.98
N SER A 111 -20.13 0.10 0.72
CA SER A 111 -19.00 0.36 -0.17
C SER A 111 -18.89 1.82 -0.58
N ALA A 112 -17.69 2.36 -0.48
CA ALA A 112 -17.23 3.59 -1.11
C ALA A 112 -16.19 3.31 -2.22
N GLY A 113 -16.14 2.07 -2.72
CA GLY A 113 -15.29 1.67 -3.83
C GLY A 113 -14.04 0.88 -3.45
N LEU A 114 -13.22 0.66 -4.46
CA LEU A 114 -11.92 -0.01 -4.32
C LEU A 114 -10.78 0.95 -4.68
N ASN A 115 -9.65 0.78 -4.03
CA ASN A 115 -8.44 1.55 -4.30
C ASN A 115 -7.28 0.64 -4.71
N ALA A 116 -6.52 1.06 -5.72
CA ALA A 116 -5.31 0.37 -6.14
C ALA A 116 -4.13 0.71 -5.22
N GLY A 117 -3.44 -0.31 -4.68
CA GLY A 117 -2.25 -0.17 -3.85
C GLY A 117 -1.05 -0.88 -4.48
N ARG A 118 -0.01 -0.13 -4.89
CA ARG A 118 1.10 -0.66 -5.70
C ARG A 118 2.07 -1.52 -4.90
N TRP A 119 2.72 -0.93 -3.90
CA TRP A 119 3.85 -1.59 -3.23
C TRP A 119 3.43 -2.80 -2.40
N ASP A 120 2.34 -2.68 -1.66
CA ASP A 120 1.78 -3.80 -0.92
C ASP A 120 1.33 -4.93 -1.84
N TYR A 121 0.74 -4.59 -3.01
CA TYR A 121 0.34 -5.59 -3.99
C TYR A 121 1.55 -6.40 -4.49
N ILE A 122 2.63 -5.70 -4.89
CA ILE A 122 3.88 -6.36 -5.34
C ILE A 122 4.51 -7.16 -4.20
N PHE A 123 4.55 -6.61 -2.98
CA PHE A 123 5.00 -7.34 -1.79
C PHE A 123 4.20 -8.62 -1.57
N SER A 124 2.87 -8.56 -1.70
CA SER A 124 2.01 -9.74 -1.53
C SER A 124 2.29 -10.83 -2.57
N CYS A 125 2.65 -10.45 -3.81
CA CYS A 125 3.09 -11.41 -4.81
C CYS A 125 4.34 -12.16 -4.34
N ILE A 126 5.37 -11.44 -3.88
CA ILE A 126 6.59 -12.07 -3.36
C ILE A 126 6.25 -13.00 -2.19
N LYS A 127 5.41 -12.54 -1.25
CA LYS A 127 5.00 -13.31 -0.07
C LYS A 127 4.26 -14.60 -0.44
N LYS A 128 3.31 -14.53 -1.37
CA LYS A 128 2.48 -15.71 -1.74
C LYS A 128 3.21 -16.68 -2.65
N PHE A 129 4.11 -16.21 -3.50
CA PHE A 129 4.92 -17.04 -4.40
C PHE A 129 6.33 -17.33 -3.85
N LYS A 130 6.58 -17.10 -2.56
CA LYS A 130 7.91 -17.26 -1.93
C LYS A 130 8.52 -18.65 -2.06
N VAL A 131 7.70 -19.69 -2.27
CA VAL A 131 8.16 -21.08 -2.47
C VAL A 131 8.50 -21.38 -3.93
N ASP A 132 8.05 -20.57 -4.86
CA ASP A 132 8.40 -20.69 -6.28
C ASP A 132 9.77 -20.07 -6.52
N ARG A 133 10.76 -20.91 -6.75
CA ARG A 133 12.15 -20.49 -6.94
C ARG A 133 12.39 -19.81 -8.29
N ASP A 134 11.53 -20.06 -9.25
CA ASP A 134 11.61 -19.45 -10.58
C ASP A 134 10.95 -18.07 -10.64
N PHE A 135 10.10 -17.76 -9.67
CA PHE A 135 9.51 -16.43 -9.50
C PHE A 135 10.53 -15.48 -8.88
N CYS A 136 10.94 -14.46 -9.63
CA CYS A 136 11.87 -13.43 -9.17
C CYS A 136 11.54 -12.11 -9.85
N LEU A 137 11.25 -11.09 -9.05
CA LEU A 137 10.96 -9.75 -9.56
C LEU A 137 12.23 -8.94 -9.77
N ALA A 138 12.22 -8.11 -10.82
CA ALA A 138 13.22 -7.09 -11.11
C ALA A 138 13.30 -6.00 -10.03
N ASP A 139 14.26 -5.09 -10.18
CA ASP A 139 14.32 -3.87 -9.36
C ASP A 139 12.94 -3.21 -9.25
N ARG A 140 12.53 -2.86 -8.02
CA ARG A 140 11.19 -2.28 -7.79
C ARG A 140 10.91 -1.04 -8.66
N ALA A 141 11.94 -0.28 -9.01
CA ALA A 141 11.81 0.87 -9.90
C ALA A 141 11.34 0.49 -11.32
N LYS A 142 11.56 -0.75 -11.74
CA LYS A 142 11.12 -1.29 -13.03
C LYS A 142 9.71 -1.88 -12.99
N VAL A 143 9.21 -2.24 -11.82
CA VAL A 143 7.86 -2.79 -11.63
C VAL A 143 6.87 -1.63 -11.47
N THR A 144 6.54 -1.00 -12.59
CA THR A 144 5.63 0.16 -12.66
C THR A 144 4.18 -0.28 -12.83
N MET A 145 3.23 0.66 -12.76
CA MET A 145 1.81 0.40 -13.05
C MET A 145 1.56 -0.01 -14.53
N THR A 146 2.57 0.10 -15.39
CA THR A 146 2.52 -0.35 -16.79
C THR A 146 3.08 -1.75 -16.98
N ALA A 147 3.69 -2.37 -15.98
CA ALA A 147 4.07 -3.78 -16.02
C ALA A 147 2.82 -4.65 -16.26
N PRO A 148 2.91 -5.75 -17.04
CA PRO A 148 1.74 -6.50 -17.50
C PRO A 148 0.77 -6.87 -16.37
N PHE A 149 1.24 -7.52 -15.31
CA PHE A 149 0.37 -7.91 -14.20
C PHE A 149 -0.21 -6.71 -13.43
N MET A 150 0.55 -5.62 -13.29
CA MET A 150 0.07 -4.39 -12.65
C MET A 150 -0.98 -3.69 -13.49
N ARG A 151 -0.82 -3.72 -14.82
CA ARG A 151 -1.79 -3.18 -15.76
C ARG A 151 -3.09 -3.99 -15.75
N ALA A 152 -2.98 -5.32 -15.79
CA ALA A 152 -4.11 -6.23 -15.68
C ALA A 152 -4.90 -5.98 -14.38
N TYR A 153 -4.21 -5.95 -13.26
CA TYR A 153 -4.77 -5.63 -11.95
C TYR A 153 -5.52 -4.30 -11.92
N ALA A 154 -4.88 -3.22 -12.40
CA ALA A 154 -5.49 -1.89 -12.39
C ALA A 154 -6.75 -1.81 -13.26
N LEU A 155 -6.73 -2.42 -14.44
CA LEU A 155 -7.87 -2.43 -15.35
C LEU A 155 -9.01 -3.33 -14.85
N LEU A 156 -8.69 -4.47 -14.24
CA LEU A 156 -9.70 -5.35 -13.64
C LEU A 156 -10.41 -4.65 -12.48
N LEU A 157 -9.67 -3.95 -11.59
CA LEU A 157 -10.24 -3.18 -10.50
C LEU A 157 -11.23 -2.13 -11.02
N LEU A 158 -10.81 -1.34 -12.01
CA LEU A 158 -11.65 -0.33 -12.63
C LEU A 158 -12.93 -0.92 -13.22
N LYS A 159 -12.80 -1.95 -14.06
CA LYS A 159 -13.95 -2.62 -14.68
C LYS A 159 -14.91 -3.18 -13.65
N THR A 160 -14.39 -3.83 -12.61
CA THR A 160 -15.20 -4.45 -11.56
C THR A 160 -15.97 -3.38 -10.76
N CYS A 161 -15.32 -2.28 -10.39
CA CYS A 161 -15.97 -1.17 -9.72
C CYS A 161 -17.11 -0.60 -10.55
N HIS A 162 -16.87 -0.23 -11.78
CA HIS A 162 -17.89 0.40 -12.62
C HIS A 162 -19.04 -0.54 -12.98
N LYS A 163 -18.77 -1.83 -13.18
CA LYS A 163 -19.81 -2.86 -13.31
C LYS A 163 -20.78 -2.88 -12.13
N ARG A 164 -20.28 -2.58 -10.93
CA ARG A 164 -21.06 -2.59 -9.68
C ARG A 164 -21.54 -1.20 -9.25
N GLY A 165 -21.26 -0.16 -10.02
CA GLY A 165 -21.60 1.23 -9.67
C GLY A 165 -20.85 1.72 -8.43
N ALA A 166 -19.64 1.22 -8.22
CA ALA A 166 -18.74 1.59 -7.13
C ALA A 166 -17.59 2.46 -7.65
N PRO A 167 -17.09 3.44 -6.87
CA PRO A 167 -15.92 4.23 -7.25
C PRO A 167 -14.64 3.39 -7.40
N ALA A 168 -13.88 3.68 -8.45
CA ALA A 168 -12.54 3.17 -8.65
C ALA A 168 -11.51 4.26 -8.34
N ILE A 169 -10.63 4.04 -7.37
CA ILE A 169 -9.66 5.02 -6.90
C ILE A 169 -8.25 4.56 -7.27
N GLY A 170 -7.54 5.40 -8.02
CA GLY A 170 -6.18 5.16 -8.45
C GLY A 170 -5.17 5.24 -7.29
N GLY A 171 -4.02 4.62 -7.50
CA GLY A 171 -2.95 4.55 -6.51
C GLY A 171 -2.33 5.90 -6.19
N MET A 172 -1.51 5.91 -5.14
CA MET A 172 -0.74 7.09 -4.73
C MET A 172 0.48 7.28 -5.63
N SER A 173 0.66 8.51 -6.12
CA SER A 173 1.98 8.96 -6.55
C SER A 173 2.77 9.36 -5.31
N ALA A 174 3.86 8.64 -5.01
CA ALA A 174 4.66 8.88 -3.81
C ALA A 174 5.57 10.12 -3.91
N LEU A 175 5.70 10.72 -5.10
CA LEU A 175 6.48 11.94 -5.31
C LEU A 175 5.95 13.08 -4.46
N ILE A 176 6.86 13.89 -3.93
CA ILE A 176 6.55 15.09 -3.14
C ILE A 176 7.21 16.32 -3.75
N PRO A 177 6.67 17.53 -3.50
CA PRO A 177 7.30 18.77 -3.96
C PRO A 177 8.73 18.95 -3.38
N ILE A 178 9.65 19.34 -4.25
CA ILE A 178 11.07 19.51 -3.89
C ILE A 178 11.41 21.01 -3.81
N LYS A 179 11.62 21.53 -2.61
CA LYS A 179 11.76 22.98 -2.38
C LYS A 179 13.07 23.59 -2.88
N ASN A 180 14.16 22.82 -2.81
CA ASN A 180 15.51 23.35 -3.00
C ASN A 180 16.15 22.97 -4.35
N ASP A 181 15.38 22.38 -5.27
CA ASP A 181 15.85 21.98 -6.60
C ASP A 181 14.68 22.12 -7.61
N PRO A 182 14.59 23.29 -8.28
CA PRO A 182 13.50 23.55 -9.23
C PRO A 182 13.42 22.54 -10.38
N VAL A 183 14.54 22.04 -10.87
CA VAL A 183 14.59 21.08 -11.99
C VAL A 183 14.03 19.72 -11.55
N LYS A 184 14.48 19.22 -10.42
CA LYS A 184 13.94 17.98 -9.85
C LYS A 184 12.48 18.12 -9.43
N ASN A 185 12.09 19.30 -8.93
CA ASN A 185 10.70 19.57 -8.60
C ASN A 185 9.79 19.50 -9.83
N GLU A 186 10.20 20.13 -10.93
CA GLU A 186 9.43 20.09 -12.17
C GLU A 186 9.29 18.64 -12.69
N ALA A 187 10.38 17.87 -12.67
CA ALA A 187 10.34 16.45 -13.03
C ALA A 187 9.40 15.63 -12.11
N ALA A 188 9.41 15.88 -10.81
CA ALA A 188 8.51 15.23 -9.86
C ALA A 188 7.04 15.58 -10.15
N LEU A 189 6.73 16.85 -10.37
CA LEU A 189 5.38 17.32 -10.72
C LEU A 189 4.89 16.75 -12.06
N ALA A 190 5.78 16.66 -13.06
CA ALA A 190 5.47 16.02 -14.34
C ALA A 190 5.17 14.53 -14.16
N GLY A 191 5.90 13.83 -13.29
CA GLY A 191 5.63 12.44 -12.92
C GLY A 191 4.25 12.25 -12.30
N VAL A 192 3.87 13.10 -11.34
CA VAL A 192 2.51 13.11 -10.74
C VAL A 192 1.45 13.33 -11.81
N ARG A 193 1.65 14.33 -12.68
CA ARG A 193 0.72 14.64 -13.77
C ARG A 193 0.51 13.44 -14.69
N SER A 194 1.58 12.80 -15.12
CA SER A 194 1.52 11.62 -15.99
C SER A 194 0.77 10.46 -15.34
N ASP A 195 0.99 10.20 -14.06
CA ASP A 195 0.27 9.16 -13.31
C ASP A 195 -1.24 9.45 -13.26
N LYS A 196 -1.61 10.68 -12.89
CA LYS A 196 -3.03 11.07 -12.77
C LYS A 196 -3.73 11.17 -14.13
N GLN A 197 -3.04 11.61 -15.16
CA GLN A 197 -3.53 11.60 -16.52
C GLN A 197 -3.86 10.17 -17.01
N ARG A 198 -2.97 9.22 -16.74
CA ARG A 198 -3.21 7.80 -17.05
C ARG A 198 -4.45 7.29 -16.31
N ASP A 199 -4.50 7.49 -14.97
CA ASP A 199 -5.61 7.03 -14.15
C ASP A 199 -6.95 7.61 -14.63
N ALA A 200 -7.03 8.93 -14.83
CA ALA A 200 -8.23 9.60 -15.34
C ALA A 200 -8.62 9.11 -16.74
N THR A 201 -7.64 8.95 -17.65
CA THR A 201 -7.88 8.48 -19.02
C THR A 201 -8.36 7.04 -19.05
N ASP A 202 -7.85 6.18 -18.17
CA ASP A 202 -8.32 4.80 -18.02
C ASP A 202 -9.78 4.73 -17.57
N GLY A 203 -10.21 5.68 -16.75
CA GLY A 203 -11.58 5.78 -16.24
C GLY A 203 -11.72 5.83 -14.73
N TYR A 204 -10.62 5.91 -13.98
CA TYR A 204 -10.68 6.07 -12.53
C TYR A 204 -11.42 7.34 -12.13
N ASP A 205 -12.14 7.29 -11.01
CA ASP A 205 -12.98 8.37 -10.50
C ASP A 205 -12.19 9.37 -9.65
N GLY A 206 -11.02 8.98 -9.20
CA GLY A 206 -10.11 9.78 -8.40
C GLY A 206 -8.80 9.04 -8.14
N GLY A 207 -7.92 9.62 -7.36
CA GLY A 207 -6.64 9.00 -7.00
C GLY A 207 -5.98 9.67 -5.81
N TRP A 208 -4.97 9.03 -5.27
CA TRP A 208 -4.22 9.53 -4.13
C TRP A 208 -3.03 10.40 -4.54
N VAL A 209 -2.69 11.35 -3.68
CA VAL A 209 -1.44 12.11 -3.72
C VAL A 209 -0.78 12.07 -2.34
N ALA A 210 0.55 12.11 -2.32
CA ALA A 210 1.33 11.99 -1.09
C ALA A 210 1.47 13.33 -0.32
N HIS A 211 1.08 14.45 -0.93
CA HIS A 211 1.23 15.78 -0.33
C HIS A 211 0.09 16.69 -0.77
N PRO A 212 -0.49 17.51 0.14
CA PRO A 212 -1.61 18.39 -0.21
C PRO A 212 -1.30 19.38 -1.35
N GLY A 213 -0.06 19.82 -1.50
CA GLY A 213 0.39 20.65 -2.61
C GLY A 213 0.27 20.03 -4.00
N LEU A 214 0.03 18.70 -4.08
CA LEU A 214 -0.17 17.98 -5.34
C LEU A 214 -1.65 17.84 -5.72
N VAL A 215 -2.57 18.17 -4.81
CA VAL A 215 -4.02 18.09 -5.07
C VAL A 215 -4.42 18.91 -6.30
N PRO A 216 -3.97 20.17 -6.49
CA PRO A 216 -4.34 20.93 -7.69
C PRO A 216 -3.93 20.25 -9.00
N ILE A 217 -2.73 19.66 -9.04
CA ILE A 217 -2.21 18.95 -10.23
C ILE A 217 -3.06 17.71 -10.54
N ALA A 218 -3.38 16.92 -9.52
CA ALA A 218 -4.22 15.74 -9.67
C ALA A 218 -5.63 16.13 -10.12
N MET A 219 -6.24 17.13 -9.48
CA MET A 219 -7.56 17.64 -9.84
C MET A 219 -7.62 18.14 -11.27
N GLU A 220 -6.61 18.86 -11.74
CA GLU A 220 -6.54 19.33 -13.12
C GLU A 220 -6.65 18.17 -14.12
N GLU A 221 -5.95 17.06 -13.90
CA GLU A 221 -5.99 15.90 -14.81
C GLU A 221 -7.35 15.18 -14.76
N PHE A 222 -7.93 15.02 -13.57
CA PHE A 222 -9.24 14.39 -13.44
C PHE A 222 -10.37 15.28 -14.03
N VAL A 223 -10.35 16.59 -13.80
CA VAL A 223 -11.34 17.52 -14.33
C VAL A 223 -11.35 17.56 -15.86
N LYS A 224 -10.19 17.43 -16.53
CA LYS A 224 -10.12 17.34 -18.00
C LYS A 224 -10.99 16.21 -18.57
N VAL A 225 -11.15 15.12 -17.81
CA VAL A 225 -11.93 13.95 -18.25
C VAL A 225 -13.33 13.92 -17.67
N LEU A 226 -13.48 14.27 -16.39
CA LEU A 226 -14.76 14.28 -15.69
C LEU A 226 -15.65 15.45 -16.12
N GLY A 227 -15.07 16.65 -16.35
CA GLY A 227 -15.85 17.89 -16.43
C GLY A 227 -16.61 18.09 -15.12
N ASP A 228 -17.91 18.31 -15.20
CA ASP A 228 -18.82 18.49 -14.05
C ASP A 228 -19.41 17.16 -13.52
N ARG A 229 -19.02 16.01 -14.08
CA ARG A 229 -19.52 14.72 -13.65
C ARG A 229 -18.84 14.29 -12.34
N PRO A 230 -19.58 13.70 -11.39
CA PRO A 230 -19.01 13.26 -10.12
C PRO A 230 -18.16 12.00 -10.23
N ASN A 231 -18.29 11.22 -11.32
CA ASN A 231 -17.60 9.95 -11.54
C ASN A 231 -17.57 9.58 -13.04
N GLN A 232 -16.94 8.46 -13.34
CA GLN A 232 -16.85 7.88 -14.69
C GLN A 232 -17.59 6.52 -14.80
N PHE A 233 -18.61 6.25 -14.02
CA PHE A 233 -19.32 4.95 -14.01
C PHE A 233 -19.84 4.52 -15.39
N GLY A 234 -20.13 5.47 -16.28
CA GLY A 234 -20.50 5.16 -17.66
C GLY A 234 -19.39 4.50 -18.48
N LYS A 235 -18.13 4.58 -18.04
CA LYS A 235 -16.98 3.96 -18.70
C LYS A 235 -16.81 2.52 -18.21
N GLN A 236 -17.64 1.62 -18.73
CA GLN A 236 -17.75 0.21 -18.28
C GLN A 236 -16.60 -0.71 -18.73
N ARG A 237 -15.68 -0.23 -19.56
CA ARG A 237 -14.50 -0.95 -20.06
C ARG A 237 -14.81 -2.36 -20.61
N PRO A 238 -15.67 -2.48 -21.64
CA PRO A 238 -15.92 -3.77 -22.29
C PRO A 238 -14.68 -4.32 -23.02
N ASP A 239 -13.71 -3.46 -23.32
CA ASP A 239 -12.41 -3.78 -23.90
C ASP A 239 -11.48 -4.54 -22.93
N VAL A 240 -11.72 -4.46 -21.64
CA VAL A 240 -10.91 -5.12 -20.60
C VAL A 240 -11.39 -6.56 -20.43
N ASN A 241 -10.51 -7.52 -20.73
CA ASN A 241 -10.74 -8.93 -20.47
C ASN A 241 -9.47 -9.50 -19.81
N VAL A 242 -9.50 -9.61 -18.48
CA VAL A 242 -8.37 -10.04 -17.66
C VAL A 242 -8.62 -11.45 -17.16
N SER A 243 -7.69 -12.34 -17.46
CA SER A 243 -7.66 -13.71 -16.97
C SER A 243 -6.74 -13.85 -15.73
N ALA A 244 -6.80 -15.00 -15.08
CA ALA A 244 -5.86 -15.33 -14.00
C ALA A 244 -4.39 -15.27 -14.48
N SER A 245 -4.11 -15.73 -15.69
CA SER A 245 -2.77 -15.68 -16.26
C SER A 245 -2.25 -14.25 -16.49
N ASP A 246 -3.14 -13.30 -16.77
CA ASP A 246 -2.74 -11.90 -16.91
C ASP A 246 -2.34 -11.28 -15.57
N LEU A 247 -3.07 -11.62 -14.49
CA LEU A 247 -2.74 -11.20 -13.13
C LEU A 247 -1.43 -11.81 -12.62
N LEU A 248 -1.02 -12.95 -13.17
CA LEU A 248 0.20 -13.68 -12.82
C LEU A 248 1.34 -13.50 -13.83
N ASN A 249 1.18 -12.61 -14.79
CA ASN A 249 2.23 -12.30 -15.77
C ASN A 249 3.25 -11.31 -15.20
N PHE A 250 4.14 -11.81 -14.34
CA PHE A 250 5.11 -11.03 -13.56
C PHE A 250 6.27 -10.44 -14.40
N GLN A 251 6.05 -10.14 -15.66
CA GLN A 251 7.01 -9.42 -16.50
C GLN A 251 7.11 -7.93 -16.11
N PRO A 252 8.23 -7.23 -16.39
CA PRO A 252 9.39 -7.74 -17.13
C PRO A 252 10.36 -8.52 -16.23
N GLU A 253 10.99 -9.55 -16.79
CA GLU A 253 12.20 -10.13 -16.23
C GLU A 253 13.39 -9.24 -16.61
N THR A 254 13.67 -8.23 -15.80
CA THR A 254 14.79 -7.32 -16.06
C THR A 254 15.94 -7.64 -15.12
N PRO A 255 17.18 -7.21 -15.45
CA PRO A 255 18.30 -7.44 -14.54
C PRO A 255 18.06 -6.72 -13.19
N ILE A 256 18.54 -7.37 -12.14
CA ILE A 256 18.65 -6.79 -10.80
C ILE A 256 19.96 -6.01 -10.79
N THR A 257 19.94 -4.75 -10.32
CA THR A 257 21.14 -3.93 -10.26
C THR A 257 21.66 -3.80 -8.83
N GLU A 258 22.98 -3.59 -8.67
CA GLU A 258 23.52 -3.27 -7.35
C GLU A 258 22.91 -1.97 -6.81
N ALA A 259 22.64 -1.00 -7.67
CA ALA A 259 21.96 0.24 -7.28
C ALA A 259 20.56 -0.03 -6.71
N GLY A 260 19.78 -0.92 -7.32
CA GLY A 260 18.46 -1.36 -6.83
C GLY A 260 18.56 -2.10 -5.49
N LEU A 261 19.55 -2.98 -5.35
CA LEU A 261 19.83 -3.70 -4.10
C LEU A 261 20.19 -2.72 -2.97
N ARG A 262 21.11 -1.78 -3.22
CA ARG A 262 21.48 -0.73 -2.26
C ARG A 262 20.30 0.16 -1.90
N MET A 263 19.49 0.54 -2.87
CA MET A 263 18.29 1.35 -2.65
C MET A 263 17.30 0.64 -1.71
N ASN A 264 17.05 -0.65 -1.93
CA ASN A 264 16.18 -1.45 -1.05
C ASN A 264 16.73 -1.50 0.39
N ILE A 265 18.03 -1.70 0.56
CA ILE A 265 18.67 -1.72 1.88
C ILE A 265 18.58 -0.35 2.56
N ASN A 266 18.96 0.71 1.84
CA ASN A 266 18.97 2.08 2.35
C ASN A 266 17.58 2.53 2.82
N VAL A 267 16.59 2.40 1.94
CA VAL A 267 15.21 2.80 2.23
C VAL A 267 14.61 1.94 3.34
N GLY A 268 14.90 0.63 3.34
CA GLY A 268 14.43 -0.27 4.40
C GLY A 268 14.96 0.12 5.78
N ILE A 269 16.26 0.36 5.91
CA ILE A 269 16.88 0.80 7.17
C ILE A 269 16.34 2.19 7.59
N HIS A 270 16.29 3.12 6.65
CA HIS A 270 15.81 4.49 6.92
C HIS A 270 14.36 4.48 7.42
N TYR A 271 13.49 3.76 6.73
CA TYR A 271 12.08 3.66 7.13
C TYR A 271 11.92 3.00 8.51
N LEU A 272 12.56 1.83 8.72
CA LEU A 272 12.47 1.11 9.98
C LEU A 272 12.99 1.92 11.17
N GLY A 273 14.10 2.65 11.01
CA GLY A 273 14.62 3.54 12.04
C GLY A 273 13.65 4.66 12.40
N SER A 274 13.07 5.29 11.40
CA SER A 274 12.04 6.32 11.61
C SER A 274 10.77 5.75 12.28
N TRP A 275 10.37 4.53 11.90
CA TRP A 275 9.22 3.87 12.49
C TRP A 275 9.45 3.55 13.99
N LEU A 276 10.65 3.07 14.33
CA LEU A 276 11.05 2.82 15.73
C LEU A 276 11.09 4.12 16.56
N ASP A 277 11.39 5.26 15.92
CA ASP A 277 11.32 6.59 16.53
C ASP A 277 9.88 7.18 16.52
N GLY A 278 8.85 6.38 16.14
CA GLY A 278 7.43 6.75 16.20
C GLY A 278 6.87 7.43 14.96
N ASN A 279 7.60 7.47 13.84
CA ASN A 279 7.13 8.07 12.60
C ASN A 279 7.05 7.06 11.47
N GLY A 280 5.84 6.68 11.09
CA GLY A 280 5.55 5.68 10.06
C GLY A 280 5.26 6.23 8.64
N CYS A 281 5.46 7.54 8.40
CA CYS A 281 5.31 8.15 7.08
C CYS A 281 6.47 9.14 6.88
N VAL A 282 7.44 8.80 6.03
CA VAL A 282 8.76 9.42 6.01
C VAL A 282 9.16 9.86 4.61
N PRO A 283 9.58 11.12 4.41
CA PRO A 283 10.17 11.54 3.14
C PRO A 283 11.58 10.97 3.00
N ILE A 284 11.76 10.02 2.08
CA ILE A 284 13.05 9.40 1.75
C ILE A 284 13.29 9.57 0.25
N HIS A 285 14.43 10.14 -0.13
CA HIS A 285 14.79 10.36 -1.54
C HIS A 285 13.69 11.05 -2.38
N ASN A 286 13.03 12.07 -1.79
CA ASN A 286 11.91 12.81 -2.39
C ASN A 286 10.64 11.98 -2.68
N LEU A 287 10.51 10.85 -2.00
CA LEU A 287 9.30 10.03 -2.00
C LEU A 287 8.74 9.97 -0.58
N MET A 288 7.42 10.04 -0.45
CA MET A 288 6.74 9.79 0.82
C MET A 288 6.60 8.29 1.00
N GLU A 289 7.46 7.73 1.83
CA GLU A 289 7.56 6.29 2.06
C GLU A 289 6.73 5.88 3.28
N ASP A 290 6.09 4.71 3.18
CA ASP A 290 5.31 4.08 4.24
C ASP A 290 5.75 2.63 4.48
N ALA A 291 5.00 1.88 5.32
CA ALA A 291 5.34 0.49 5.62
C ALA A 291 5.42 -0.40 4.37
N ALA A 292 4.60 -0.13 3.34
CA ALA A 292 4.62 -0.89 2.10
C ALA A 292 5.97 -0.83 1.39
N THR A 293 6.65 0.32 1.47
CA THR A 293 7.98 0.50 0.89
C THR A 293 9.04 -0.32 1.59
N ALA A 294 9.01 -0.39 2.92
CA ALA A 294 9.94 -1.24 3.67
C ALA A 294 9.62 -2.73 3.44
N GLU A 295 8.35 -3.09 3.31
CA GLU A 295 7.92 -4.46 2.97
C GLU A 295 8.45 -4.91 1.61
N ILE A 296 8.25 -4.12 0.55
CA ILE A 296 8.78 -4.46 -0.78
C ILE A 296 10.30 -4.51 -0.78
N SER A 297 10.96 -3.59 -0.09
CA SER A 297 12.41 -3.52 -0.02
C SER A 297 13.01 -4.78 0.62
N ARG A 298 12.53 -5.16 1.82
CA ARG A 298 13.05 -6.34 2.53
C ARG A 298 12.72 -7.64 1.80
N SER A 299 11.52 -7.72 1.19
CA SER A 299 11.06 -8.93 0.52
C SER A 299 11.79 -9.17 -0.81
N GLN A 300 12.12 -8.13 -1.56
CA GLN A 300 12.97 -8.27 -2.74
C GLN A 300 14.37 -8.76 -2.40
N VAL A 301 15.00 -8.20 -1.36
CA VAL A 301 16.33 -8.66 -0.91
C VAL A 301 16.26 -10.13 -0.47
N TRP A 302 15.22 -10.50 0.29
CA TRP A 302 14.99 -11.89 0.70
C TRP A 302 14.83 -12.82 -0.50
N GLN A 303 14.04 -12.42 -1.51
CA GLN A 303 13.79 -13.18 -2.74
C GLN A 303 15.07 -13.34 -3.57
N TRP A 304 15.83 -12.26 -3.77
CA TRP A 304 17.05 -12.28 -4.60
C TRP A 304 18.15 -13.15 -4.03
N ILE A 305 18.26 -13.25 -2.69
CA ILE A 305 19.18 -14.17 -2.05
C ILE A 305 18.84 -15.63 -2.40
N ARG A 306 17.55 -15.97 -2.48
CA ARG A 306 17.06 -17.35 -2.57
C ARG A 306 16.75 -17.83 -3.98
N SER A 307 16.31 -16.94 -4.83
CA SER A 307 16.00 -17.30 -6.21
C SER A 307 17.28 -17.58 -7.02
N PRO A 308 17.33 -18.62 -7.84
CA PRO A 308 18.44 -18.83 -8.78
C PRO A 308 18.62 -17.64 -9.74
N LYS A 309 17.55 -16.91 -10.03
CA LYS A 309 17.55 -15.69 -10.86
C LYS A 309 18.05 -14.43 -10.14
N GLY A 310 18.28 -14.49 -8.82
CA GLY A 310 18.76 -13.37 -8.00
C GLY A 310 20.24 -13.04 -8.28
N THR A 311 20.54 -12.65 -9.52
CA THR A 311 21.88 -12.30 -10.02
C THR A 311 21.87 -10.85 -10.49
N LEU A 312 22.89 -10.10 -10.11
CA LEU A 312 23.07 -8.72 -10.55
C LEU A 312 23.41 -8.67 -12.04
N ASP A 313 23.18 -7.51 -12.66
CA ASP A 313 23.47 -7.25 -14.06
C ASP A 313 24.95 -7.39 -14.43
N ASP A 314 25.86 -7.33 -13.45
CA ASP A 314 27.30 -7.61 -13.61
C ASP A 314 27.68 -9.09 -13.41
N GLY A 315 26.71 -9.99 -13.22
CA GLY A 315 26.89 -11.43 -13.06
C GLY A 315 27.11 -11.91 -11.65
N ARG A 316 27.23 -11.04 -10.66
CA ARG A 316 27.38 -11.44 -9.24
C ARG A 316 26.04 -11.95 -8.67
N LYS A 317 26.06 -13.11 -8.02
CA LYS A 317 24.92 -13.63 -7.29
C LYS A 317 24.66 -12.80 -6.02
N VAL A 318 23.41 -12.42 -5.79
CA VAL A 318 23.01 -11.81 -4.51
C VAL A 318 23.08 -12.87 -3.42
N THR A 319 23.88 -12.62 -2.40
CA THR A 319 24.10 -13.55 -1.28
C THR A 319 23.93 -12.86 0.06
N ALA A 320 23.64 -13.62 1.12
CA ALA A 320 23.53 -13.06 2.47
C ALA A 320 24.83 -12.35 2.93
N PRO A 321 26.05 -12.87 2.69
CA PRO A 321 27.27 -12.12 3.02
C PRO A 321 27.39 -10.79 2.28
N MET A 322 27.04 -10.75 0.97
CA MET A 322 27.03 -9.50 0.21
C MET A 322 26.05 -8.48 0.83
N VAL A 323 24.82 -8.92 1.13
CA VAL A 323 23.80 -8.05 1.73
C VAL A 323 24.24 -7.50 3.08
N LYS A 324 24.87 -8.32 3.94
CA LYS A 324 25.44 -7.88 5.23
C LYS A 324 26.51 -6.81 5.06
N GLY A 325 27.40 -6.95 4.09
CA GLY A 325 28.39 -5.93 3.77
C GLY A 325 27.76 -4.61 3.33
N LEU A 326 26.77 -4.68 2.43
CA LEU A 326 26.04 -3.51 1.94
C LEU A 326 25.23 -2.82 3.05
N ILE A 327 24.66 -3.56 4.00
CA ILE A 327 23.95 -3.00 5.16
C ILE A 327 24.86 -2.05 5.96
N ILE A 328 26.11 -2.46 6.20
CA ILE A 328 27.07 -1.61 6.94
C ILE A 328 27.31 -0.28 6.20
N GLU A 329 27.50 -0.33 4.89
CA GLU A 329 27.71 0.84 4.06
C GLU A 329 26.48 1.75 4.00
N GLU A 330 25.31 1.18 3.78
CA GLU A 330 24.07 1.94 3.66
C GLU A 330 23.61 2.52 5.01
N LEU A 331 23.82 1.81 6.13
CA LEU A 331 23.59 2.34 7.47
C LEU A 331 24.44 3.58 7.74
N ALA A 332 25.72 3.56 7.34
CA ALA A 332 26.58 4.72 7.48
C ALA A 332 26.04 5.94 6.68
N LYS A 333 25.53 5.71 5.46
CA LYS A 333 24.91 6.77 4.64
C LYS A 333 23.62 7.30 5.27
N VAL A 334 22.77 6.43 5.80
CA VAL A 334 21.53 6.83 6.49
C VAL A 334 21.86 7.69 7.70
N LYS A 335 22.78 7.26 8.57
CA LYS A 335 23.20 8.04 9.74
C LYS A 335 23.82 9.38 9.38
N ALA A 336 24.57 9.46 8.29
CA ALA A 336 25.11 10.72 7.79
C ALA A 336 24.00 11.70 7.32
N ALA A 337 22.90 11.18 6.80
CA ALA A 337 21.79 11.99 6.31
C ALA A 337 20.83 12.47 7.40
N VAL A 338 20.55 11.62 8.40
CA VAL A 338 19.51 11.89 9.42
C VAL A 338 20.05 12.26 10.80
N GLY A 339 21.35 12.06 11.02
CA GLY A 339 22.00 12.23 12.32
C GLY A 339 22.06 10.94 13.15
N PRO A 340 22.79 10.98 14.28
CA PRO A 340 22.98 9.80 15.12
C PRO A 340 21.71 9.46 15.89
N SER A 341 21.24 8.22 15.73
CA SER A 341 20.17 7.61 16.54
C SER A 341 20.44 6.10 16.67
N THR A 342 20.20 5.55 17.85
CA THR A 342 20.32 4.10 18.10
C THR A 342 19.22 3.30 17.40
N ALA A 343 18.09 3.93 17.07
CA ALA A 343 17.01 3.32 16.33
C ALA A 343 17.47 2.80 14.95
N TYR A 344 18.38 3.51 14.27
CA TYR A 344 18.90 3.07 12.97
C TYR A 344 19.84 1.86 13.07
N ASP A 345 20.59 1.72 14.16
CA ASP A 345 21.38 0.50 14.40
C ASP A 345 20.46 -0.69 14.63
N ARG A 346 19.41 -0.51 15.41
CA ARG A 346 18.41 -1.56 15.63
C ARG A 346 17.64 -1.88 14.34
N ALA A 347 17.26 -0.87 13.57
CA ALA A 347 16.62 -1.03 12.28
C ALA A 347 17.46 -1.86 11.29
N ALA A 348 18.77 -1.60 11.23
CA ALA A 348 19.69 -2.35 10.37
C ALA A 348 19.77 -3.82 10.78
N GLN A 349 19.81 -4.12 12.08
CA GLN A 349 19.80 -5.50 12.60
C GLN A 349 18.50 -6.24 12.24
N ILE A 350 17.34 -5.58 12.42
CA ILE A 350 16.03 -6.14 12.11
C ILE A 350 15.90 -6.35 10.59
N PHE A 351 16.32 -5.38 9.78
CA PHE A 351 16.32 -5.52 8.32
C PHE A 351 17.20 -6.68 7.86
N GLU A 352 18.42 -6.78 8.40
CA GLU A 352 19.33 -7.91 8.12
C GLU A 352 18.67 -9.24 8.45
N GLN A 353 18.12 -9.37 9.65
CA GLN A 353 17.44 -10.57 10.08
C GLN A 353 16.32 -10.96 9.12
N MET A 354 15.38 -10.04 8.83
CA MET A 354 14.25 -10.31 7.96
C MET A 354 14.65 -10.63 6.52
N ALA A 355 15.71 -10.00 6.00
CA ALA A 355 16.16 -10.21 4.63
C ALA A 355 16.99 -11.49 4.47
N THR A 356 17.70 -11.94 5.52
CA THR A 356 18.65 -13.05 5.41
C THR A 356 18.19 -14.36 6.07
N GLN A 357 17.24 -14.31 7.04
CA GLN A 357 16.71 -15.52 7.68
C GLN A 357 15.97 -16.42 6.67
N GLU A 358 15.96 -17.72 6.89
CA GLU A 358 15.33 -18.70 6.01
C GLU A 358 13.80 -18.52 5.94
N SER A 359 13.17 -18.34 7.09
CA SER A 359 11.74 -18.10 7.17
C SER A 359 11.39 -16.69 6.69
N PHE A 360 10.28 -16.57 5.96
CA PHE A 360 9.75 -15.26 5.52
C PHE A 360 8.81 -14.70 6.58
N ALA A 361 9.13 -13.53 7.13
CA ALA A 361 8.22 -12.84 8.04
C ALA A 361 6.96 -12.37 7.30
N GLU A 362 5.77 -12.71 7.82
CA GLU A 362 4.50 -12.40 7.15
C GLU A 362 4.30 -10.89 6.97
N PHE A 363 4.60 -10.09 8.00
CA PHE A 363 4.67 -8.63 7.95
C PHE A 363 5.79 -8.13 8.84
N LEU A 364 6.48 -7.08 8.42
CA LEU A 364 7.55 -6.46 9.21
C LEU A 364 7.03 -5.86 10.52
N THR A 365 5.79 -5.39 10.52
CA THR A 365 5.15 -4.79 11.69
C THR A 365 4.89 -5.79 12.81
N LEU A 366 4.79 -7.09 12.54
CA LEU A 366 4.58 -8.09 13.57
C LEU A 366 5.75 -8.17 14.57
N PRO A 367 7.01 -8.40 14.14
CA PRO A 367 8.13 -8.37 15.06
C PRO A 367 8.44 -6.96 15.58
N LEU A 368 8.27 -5.92 14.76
CA LEU A 368 8.57 -4.55 15.16
C LEU A 368 7.62 -4.01 16.21
N TYR A 369 6.35 -4.42 16.20
CA TYR A 369 5.37 -3.98 17.18
C TYR A 369 5.74 -4.39 18.61
N GLU A 370 6.50 -5.49 18.77
CA GLU A 370 7.00 -5.91 20.08
C GLU A 370 8.21 -5.07 20.57
N GLU A 371 8.84 -4.30 19.68
CA GLU A 371 10.00 -3.45 20.01
C GLU A 371 9.58 -2.05 20.53
N ILE A 372 8.34 -1.64 20.29
CA ILE A 372 7.81 -0.35 20.76
C ILE A 372 6.95 -0.53 22.00
N GLU A 373 6.93 0.50 22.88
CA GLU A 373 6.12 0.53 24.08
C GLU A 373 4.62 0.74 23.78
#